data_9a7de2369f552690bc616fad0ac45f1c
#
_entry.id   9a7de2369f552690bc616fad0ac45f1c
#
_cell.length_a   1.000
_cell.length_b   1.000
_cell.length_c   1.000
_cell.angle_alpha   90.00
_cell.angle_beta   90.00
_cell.angle_gamma   90.00
#
_symmetry.space_group_name_H-M   'P 1'
#
loop_
_entity.id
_entity.type
_entity.pdbx_description
1 polymer ?
#
loop_
_entity_poly.entity_id
_entity_poly.type
_entity_poly.pdbx_seq_one_letter_code
_entity_poly.pdbx_strand_id
1 'polypeptide(L)'
;MFKLDGKILRVDRAFTTSDGTQYPSNWLRLSSAEEKAAIGITEEADPVRADDQYYWDGDVNNPKALDDVNAVDEDGNPVYVKVWNPETELMEDTEEQVITRGLKYTKTVEVKDTANKLLAPTDWYVIRNYEANTAIPENVSTFRSGVKTECARLETAIAGAADVEALIVVMNSQDWPELD
;
A
#
# COMPACT_ATOMS: atom_id res chain seq x y z
N MET A 1 -24.08 7.13 3.36
CA MET A 1 -24.00 8.50 2.77
C MET A 1 -25.36 8.92 2.24
N PHE A 2 -25.83 10.15 2.59
CA PHE A 2 -27.08 10.69 2.09
C PHE A 2 -26.84 11.63 0.91
N LYS A 3 -27.66 11.53 -0.14
CA LYS A 3 -27.60 12.40 -1.31
C LYS A 3 -28.97 13.03 -1.61
N LEU A 4 -28.98 14.32 -1.99
CA LEU A 4 -30.13 15.05 -2.51
C LEU A 4 -29.71 15.76 -3.79
N ASP A 5 -30.44 15.54 -4.88
CA ASP A 5 -30.14 16.10 -6.21
C ASP A 5 -28.67 15.88 -6.63
N GLY A 6 -28.11 14.69 -6.33
CA GLY A 6 -26.72 14.30 -6.63
C GLY A 6 -25.68 14.93 -5.70
N LYS A 7 -26.05 15.79 -4.76
CA LYS A 7 -25.14 16.39 -3.79
C LYS A 7 -25.13 15.62 -2.47
N ILE A 8 -23.94 15.42 -1.91
CA ILE A 8 -23.75 14.77 -0.60
C ILE A 8 -24.24 15.68 0.51
N LEU A 9 -25.17 15.16 1.32
CA LEU A 9 -25.61 15.80 2.57
C LEU A 9 -24.78 15.28 3.75
N ARG A 10 -24.28 16.20 4.55
CA ARG A 10 -23.56 15.85 5.79
C ARG A 10 -24.53 15.73 6.95
N VAL A 11 -24.42 14.66 7.71
CA VAL A 11 -25.14 14.50 8.98
C VAL A 11 -24.77 15.64 9.93
N ASP A 12 -25.73 16.05 10.75
CA ASP A 12 -25.60 17.18 11.70
C ASP A 12 -25.31 18.54 11.04
N ARG A 13 -25.69 18.72 9.76
CA ARG A 13 -25.75 20.02 9.08
C ARG A 13 -27.12 20.31 8.52
N ALA A 14 -27.56 21.56 8.69
CA ALA A 14 -28.79 22.06 8.07
C ALA A 14 -28.62 22.08 6.54
N PHE A 15 -29.68 21.80 5.81
CA PHE A 15 -29.71 21.83 4.35
C PHE A 15 -31.02 22.41 3.84
N THR A 16 -31.03 22.79 2.57
CA THR A 16 -32.20 23.33 1.89
C THR A 16 -32.47 22.55 0.64
N THR A 17 -33.72 22.16 0.42
CA THR A 17 -34.18 21.48 -0.80
C THR A 17 -34.35 22.46 -1.97
N SER A 18 -34.47 21.97 -3.18
CA SER A 18 -34.61 22.79 -4.40
C SER A 18 -35.88 23.65 -4.42
N ASP A 19 -36.91 23.27 -3.65
CA ASP A 19 -38.15 24.04 -3.46
C ASP A 19 -38.03 25.15 -2.38
N GLY A 20 -36.86 25.28 -1.77
CA GLY A 20 -36.57 26.30 -0.76
C GLY A 20 -36.91 25.89 0.68
N THR A 21 -37.38 24.68 0.91
CA THR A 21 -37.69 24.20 2.29
C THR A 21 -36.38 23.96 3.05
N GLN A 22 -36.28 24.51 4.25
CA GLN A 22 -35.10 24.39 5.13
C GLN A 22 -35.31 23.30 6.17
N TYR A 23 -34.29 22.44 6.31
CA TYR A 23 -34.26 21.36 7.28
C TYR A 23 -33.17 21.60 8.33
N PRO A 24 -33.47 21.40 9.64
CA PRO A 24 -32.49 21.59 10.69
C PRO A 24 -31.36 20.57 10.66
N SER A 25 -30.26 20.85 11.31
CA SER A 25 -29.05 20.03 11.29
C SER A 25 -29.23 18.59 11.78
N ASN A 26 -30.15 18.39 12.72
CA ASN A 26 -30.43 17.05 13.28
C ASN A 26 -31.47 16.23 12.48
N TRP A 27 -32.06 16.80 11.41
CA TRP A 27 -33.16 16.18 10.67
C TRP A 27 -32.76 14.85 10.06
N LEU A 28 -31.62 14.78 9.37
CA LEU A 28 -31.12 13.55 8.73
C LEU A 28 -30.95 12.37 9.71
N ARG A 29 -30.62 12.69 10.98
CA ARG A 29 -30.43 11.65 12.01
C ARG A 29 -31.74 11.18 12.63
N LEU A 30 -32.74 12.05 12.72
CA LEU A 30 -33.99 11.78 13.43
C LEU A 30 -35.11 11.29 12.53
N SER A 31 -35.03 11.58 11.22
CA SER A 31 -36.06 11.20 10.23
C SER A 31 -35.96 9.74 9.82
N SER A 32 -37.12 9.16 9.52
CA SER A 32 -37.23 7.80 8.98
C SER A 32 -36.69 7.71 7.55
N ALA A 33 -36.49 6.50 7.04
CA ALA A 33 -36.11 6.26 5.65
C ALA A 33 -37.20 6.76 4.68
N GLU A 34 -38.48 6.59 5.06
CA GLU A 34 -39.62 7.02 4.26
C GLU A 34 -39.70 8.55 4.17
N GLU A 35 -39.46 9.26 5.28
CA GLU A 35 -39.45 10.73 5.30
C GLU A 35 -38.30 11.29 4.45
N LYS A 36 -37.11 10.65 4.49
CA LYS A 36 -35.98 11.01 3.64
C LYS A 36 -36.29 10.80 2.17
N ALA A 37 -36.85 9.63 1.83
CA ALA A 37 -37.22 9.30 0.45
C ALA A 37 -38.31 10.24 -0.09
N ALA A 38 -39.25 10.69 0.75
CA ALA A 38 -40.34 11.59 0.38
C ALA A 38 -39.84 12.95 -0.15
N ILE A 39 -38.67 13.40 0.26
CA ILE A 39 -38.06 14.66 -0.21
C ILE A 39 -36.91 14.42 -1.19
N GLY A 40 -36.77 13.18 -1.72
CA GLY A 40 -35.80 12.84 -2.75
C GLY A 40 -34.39 12.51 -2.22
N ILE A 41 -34.23 12.31 -0.91
CA ILE A 41 -32.95 11.87 -0.34
C ILE A 41 -32.80 10.36 -0.57
N THR A 42 -31.67 9.98 -1.19
CA THR A 42 -31.22 8.60 -1.32
C THR A 42 -30.15 8.30 -0.29
N GLU A 43 -30.22 7.10 0.29
CA GLU A 43 -29.15 6.58 1.15
C GLU A 43 -28.34 5.54 0.36
N GLU A 44 -27.07 5.87 0.13
CA GLU A 44 -26.11 4.96 -0.48
C GLU A 44 -25.10 4.53 0.58
N ALA A 45 -24.58 3.31 0.44
CA ALA A 45 -23.45 2.89 1.26
C ALA A 45 -22.28 3.87 1.06
N ASP A 46 -21.55 4.16 2.13
CA ASP A 46 -20.33 4.93 2.00
C ASP A 46 -19.36 4.17 1.08
N PRO A 47 -18.68 4.85 0.16
CA PRO A 47 -17.67 4.19 -0.67
C PRO A 47 -16.62 3.54 0.23
N VAL A 48 -16.35 2.28 -0.02
CA VAL A 48 -15.28 1.56 0.69
C VAL A 48 -13.96 2.20 0.27
N ARG A 49 -13.26 2.80 1.25
CA ARG A 49 -11.94 3.35 1.01
C ARG A 49 -10.94 2.21 0.81
N ALA A 50 -10.24 2.22 -0.31
CA ALA A 50 -9.16 1.29 -0.58
C ALA A 50 -7.93 1.62 0.30
N ASP A 51 -7.03 0.63 0.47
CA ASP A 51 -5.82 0.80 1.29
C ASP A 51 -4.83 1.74 0.59
N ASP A 52 -4.46 2.83 1.28
CA ASP A 52 -3.51 3.83 0.80
C ASP A 52 -2.09 3.27 0.54
N GLN A 53 -1.78 2.06 1.00
CA GLN A 53 -0.54 1.38 0.63
C GLN A 53 -0.51 1.03 -0.85
N TYR A 54 -1.66 0.70 -1.43
CA TYR A 54 -1.80 0.19 -2.80
C TYR A 54 -2.48 1.17 -3.75
N TYR A 55 -3.28 2.10 -3.24
CA TYR A 55 -4.08 3.02 -4.03
C TYR A 55 -3.81 4.47 -3.64
N TRP A 56 -3.91 5.38 -4.60
CA TRP A 56 -3.87 6.81 -4.34
C TRP A 56 -5.22 7.29 -3.80
N ASP A 57 -5.19 8.14 -2.78
CA ASP A 57 -6.38 8.79 -2.17
C ASP A 57 -7.45 7.81 -1.66
N GLY A 58 -7.12 6.53 -1.52
CA GLY A 58 -8.06 5.47 -1.16
C GLY A 58 -9.09 5.18 -2.24
N ASP A 59 -8.83 5.55 -3.50
CA ASP A 59 -9.69 5.26 -4.63
C ASP A 59 -9.25 3.96 -5.32
N VAL A 60 -10.11 2.95 -5.29
CA VAL A 60 -9.88 1.66 -5.95
C VAL A 60 -9.63 1.76 -7.46
N ASN A 61 -10.09 2.84 -8.10
CA ASN A 61 -9.86 3.08 -9.52
C ASN A 61 -8.52 3.81 -9.80
N ASN A 62 -7.78 4.18 -8.75
CA ASN A 62 -6.49 4.86 -8.86
C ASN A 62 -5.36 4.06 -8.19
N PRO A 63 -5.01 2.86 -8.73
CA PRO A 63 -3.94 2.03 -8.18
C PRO A 63 -2.57 2.69 -8.36
N LYS A 64 -1.66 2.46 -7.42
CA LYS A 64 -0.25 2.82 -7.56
C LYS A 64 0.40 1.95 -8.63
N ALA A 65 1.47 2.46 -9.25
CA ALA A 65 2.22 1.72 -10.25
C ALA A 65 2.73 0.37 -9.67
N LEU A 66 2.45 -0.71 -10.38
CA LEU A 66 2.86 -2.05 -9.98
C LEU A 66 4.36 -2.26 -10.20
N ASP A 67 4.84 -1.89 -11.38
CA ASP A 67 6.24 -1.97 -11.77
C ASP A 67 6.94 -0.60 -11.64
N ASP A 68 8.26 -0.61 -11.64
CA ASP A 68 9.07 0.60 -11.63
C ASP A 68 8.77 1.44 -12.89
N VAL A 69 8.65 2.75 -12.73
CA VAL A 69 8.40 3.68 -13.83
C VAL A 69 9.45 4.79 -13.85
N ASN A 70 9.76 5.28 -15.03
CA ASN A 70 10.62 6.45 -15.18
C ASN A 70 9.92 7.70 -14.64
N ALA A 71 10.61 8.45 -13.79
CA ALA A 71 10.05 9.66 -13.19
C ALA A 71 9.86 10.76 -14.24
N VAL A 72 8.71 11.43 -14.12
CA VAL A 72 8.41 12.66 -14.88
C VAL A 72 8.02 13.76 -13.91
N ASP A 73 8.23 15.02 -14.31
CA ASP A 73 7.77 16.19 -13.55
C ASP A 73 6.26 16.45 -13.76
N GLU A 74 5.76 17.53 -13.17
CA GLU A 74 4.33 17.93 -13.28
C GLU A 74 3.91 18.25 -14.71
N ASP A 75 4.87 18.63 -15.57
CA ASP A 75 4.66 18.95 -16.99
C ASP A 75 4.83 17.72 -17.89
N GLY A 76 5.21 16.56 -17.34
CA GLY A 76 5.41 15.30 -18.06
C GLY A 76 6.81 15.15 -18.66
N ASN A 77 7.78 16.03 -18.32
CA ASN A 77 9.14 15.91 -18.81
C ASN A 77 9.93 14.88 -17.98
N PRO A 78 10.89 14.16 -18.60
CA PRO A 78 11.76 13.22 -17.88
C PRO A 78 12.59 13.91 -16.80
N VAL A 79 12.63 13.29 -15.61
CA VAL A 79 13.50 13.73 -14.51
C VAL A 79 14.77 12.90 -14.52
N TYR A 80 15.93 13.54 -14.59
CA TYR A 80 17.24 12.88 -14.63
C TYR A 80 17.95 12.91 -13.28
N VAL A 81 18.82 11.93 -13.06
CA VAL A 81 19.71 11.90 -11.90
C VAL A 81 20.70 13.07 -12.03
N LYS A 82 20.86 13.84 -10.95
CA LYS A 82 21.77 14.98 -10.91
C LYS A 82 23.06 14.61 -10.18
N VAL A 83 24.19 14.97 -10.75
CA VAL A 83 25.52 14.82 -10.15
C VAL A 83 26.19 16.19 -10.04
N TRP A 84 26.98 16.33 -8.97
CA TRP A 84 27.80 17.53 -8.79
C TRP A 84 28.95 17.56 -9.79
N ASN A 85 29.03 18.63 -10.59
CA ASN A 85 30.16 18.88 -11.47
C ASN A 85 31.12 19.87 -10.76
N PRO A 86 32.35 19.42 -10.38
CA PRO A 86 33.31 20.29 -9.69
C PRO A 86 33.92 21.40 -10.59
N GLU A 87 33.80 21.28 -11.89
CA GLU A 87 34.34 22.29 -12.82
C GLU A 87 33.37 23.48 -12.99
N THR A 88 32.07 23.19 -12.99
CA THR A 88 31.02 24.22 -13.13
C THR A 88 30.46 24.67 -11.78
N GLU A 89 30.78 23.94 -10.69
CA GLU A 89 30.20 24.13 -9.35
C GLU A 89 28.68 24.06 -9.33
N LEU A 90 28.06 23.23 -10.20
CA LEU A 90 26.62 23.05 -10.35
C LEU A 90 26.22 21.58 -10.32
N MET A 91 24.94 21.34 -9.97
CA MET A 91 24.30 20.04 -10.17
C MET A 91 23.87 19.94 -11.63
N GLU A 92 24.42 18.98 -12.36
CA GLU A 92 24.11 18.73 -13.78
C GLU A 92 23.34 17.43 -13.95
N ASP A 93 22.41 17.43 -14.91
CA ASP A 93 21.65 16.24 -15.25
C ASP A 93 22.56 15.23 -15.94
N THR A 94 22.42 13.96 -15.54
CA THR A 94 23.06 12.82 -16.22
C THR A 94 22.17 12.33 -17.38
N GLU A 95 22.63 11.31 -18.10
CA GLU A 95 21.80 10.58 -19.08
C GLU A 95 20.85 9.57 -18.39
N GLU A 96 21.02 9.33 -17.09
CA GLU A 96 20.24 8.36 -16.33
C GLU A 96 18.96 9.00 -15.80
N GLN A 97 17.80 8.45 -16.20
CA GLN A 97 16.51 8.91 -15.72
C GLN A 97 16.24 8.39 -14.31
N VAL A 98 15.66 9.24 -13.46
CA VAL A 98 15.22 8.83 -12.11
C VAL A 98 14.11 7.79 -12.23
N ILE A 99 14.20 6.72 -11.44
CA ILE A 99 13.19 5.67 -11.38
C ILE A 99 12.34 5.85 -10.12
N THR A 100 11.03 6.00 -10.33
CA THR A 100 10.03 5.87 -9.25
C THR A 100 9.75 4.39 -9.03
N ARG A 101 10.03 3.90 -7.83
CA ARG A 101 9.87 2.48 -7.50
C ARG A 101 8.39 2.11 -7.42
N GLY A 102 8.05 1.00 -8.06
CA GLY A 102 6.72 0.42 -8.05
C GLY A 102 6.42 -0.42 -6.79
N LEU A 103 5.17 -0.88 -6.70
CA LEU A 103 4.72 -1.70 -5.58
C LEU A 103 5.47 -3.03 -5.48
N LYS A 104 5.80 -3.69 -6.60
CA LYS A 104 6.57 -4.94 -6.59
C LYS A 104 7.92 -4.77 -5.92
N TYR A 105 8.65 -3.70 -6.26
CA TYR A 105 9.91 -3.39 -5.60
C TYR A 105 9.74 -3.17 -4.11
N THR A 106 8.80 -2.30 -3.73
CA THR A 106 8.57 -1.93 -2.33
C THR A 106 8.16 -3.14 -1.49
N LYS A 107 7.25 -3.99 -2.00
CA LYS A 107 6.79 -5.20 -1.30
C LYS A 107 7.85 -6.30 -1.26
N THR A 108 8.71 -6.40 -2.27
CA THR A 108 9.89 -7.30 -2.22
C THR A 108 10.86 -6.88 -1.12
N VAL A 109 11.15 -5.59 -0.98
CA VAL A 109 12.00 -5.07 0.11
C VAL A 109 11.37 -5.38 1.48
N GLU A 110 10.06 -5.15 1.65
CA GLU A 110 9.32 -5.43 2.88
C GLU A 110 9.40 -6.91 3.29
N VAL A 111 9.23 -7.84 2.34
CA VAL A 111 9.36 -9.28 2.55
C VAL A 111 10.79 -9.66 2.96
N LYS A 112 11.80 -9.11 2.30
CA LYS A 112 13.21 -9.33 2.65
C LYS A 112 13.57 -8.80 4.04
N ASP A 113 13.06 -7.64 4.38
CA ASP A 113 13.25 -7.06 5.71
C ASP A 113 12.61 -7.93 6.81
N THR A 114 11.43 -8.48 6.53
CA THR A 114 10.76 -9.42 7.44
C THR A 114 11.59 -10.68 7.62
N ALA A 115 12.06 -11.29 6.52
CA ALA A 115 12.92 -12.47 6.58
C ALA A 115 14.21 -12.19 7.35
N ASN A 116 14.86 -11.05 7.14
CA ASN A 116 16.06 -10.64 7.85
C ASN A 116 15.82 -10.49 9.36
N LYS A 117 14.70 -9.86 9.76
CA LYS A 117 14.31 -9.72 11.17
C LYS A 117 14.07 -11.06 11.83
N LEU A 118 13.48 -12.02 11.12
CA LEU A 118 13.27 -13.38 11.62
C LEU A 118 14.58 -14.18 11.75
N LEU A 119 15.50 -14.00 10.82
CA LEU A 119 16.78 -14.72 10.81
C LEU A 119 17.80 -14.17 11.83
N ALA A 120 17.82 -12.86 12.05
CA ALA A 120 18.82 -12.17 12.86
C ALA A 120 19.03 -12.77 14.27
N PRO A 121 17.98 -13.13 15.05
CA PRO A 121 18.16 -13.72 16.37
C PRO A 121 18.92 -15.05 16.37
N THR A 122 19.00 -15.72 15.23
CA THR A 122 19.62 -17.04 15.07
C THR A 122 20.94 -17.01 14.32
N ASP A 123 21.43 -15.84 13.87
CA ASP A 123 22.67 -15.72 13.09
C ASP A 123 23.91 -16.14 13.88
N TRP A 124 23.91 -15.92 15.18
CA TRP A 124 25.00 -16.35 16.04
C TRP A 124 25.25 -17.88 16.03
N TYR A 125 24.19 -18.69 15.79
CA TYR A 125 24.37 -20.15 15.64
C TYR A 125 25.21 -20.50 14.40
N VAL A 126 25.01 -19.75 13.30
CA VAL A 126 25.77 -19.94 12.06
C VAL A 126 27.24 -19.56 12.27
N ILE A 127 27.47 -18.41 12.93
CA ILE A 127 28.82 -17.93 13.25
C ILE A 127 29.53 -18.94 14.15
N ARG A 128 28.88 -19.38 15.25
CA ARG A 128 29.44 -20.39 16.16
C ARG A 128 29.72 -21.72 15.45
N ASN A 129 28.87 -22.14 14.55
CA ASN A 129 29.11 -23.36 13.76
C ASN A 129 30.36 -23.21 12.91
N TYR A 130 30.55 -22.07 12.26
CA TYR A 130 31.70 -21.79 11.41
C TYR A 130 33.01 -21.69 12.21
N GLU A 131 33.01 -20.96 13.34
CA GLU A 131 34.23 -20.69 14.15
C GLU A 131 34.61 -21.87 15.04
N ALA A 132 33.64 -22.53 15.65
CA ALA A 132 33.87 -23.55 16.69
C ALA A 132 33.42 -24.96 16.28
N ASN A 133 32.99 -25.15 15.02
CA ASN A 133 32.42 -26.41 14.51
C ASN A 133 31.31 -26.99 15.41
N THR A 134 30.56 -26.13 16.08
CA THR A 134 29.43 -26.53 16.94
C THR A 134 28.16 -26.63 16.09
N ALA A 135 27.53 -27.80 16.09
CA ALA A 135 26.35 -28.05 15.25
C ALA A 135 25.20 -27.07 15.57
N ILE A 136 24.53 -26.59 14.54
CA ILE A 136 23.29 -25.81 14.67
C ILE A 136 22.18 -26.75 15.14
N PRO A 137 21.38 -26.41 16.17
CA PRO A 137 20.22 -27.22 16.55
C PRO A 137 19.26 -27.43 15.36
N GLU A 138 18.66 -28.61 15.30
CA GLU A 138 17.80 -29.00 14.17
C GLU A 138 16.58 -28.07 14.00
N ASN A 139 15.93 -27.70 15.10
CA ASN A 139 14.80 -26.74 15.08
C ASN A 139 15.22 -25.37 14.51
N VAL A 140 16.41 -24.86 14.87
CA VAL A 140 16.95 -23.60 14.31
C VAL A 140 17.25 -23.75 12.83
N SER A 141 17.84 -24.87 12.41
CA SER A 141 18.15 -25.14 10.99
C SER A 141 16.86 -25.23 10.15
N THR A 142 15.84 -25.92 10.66
CA THR A 142 14.53 -26.05 10.02
C THR A 142 13.83 -24.72 9.91
N PHE A 143 13.77 -23.95 11.00
CA PHE A 143 13.21 -22.60 11.03
C PHE A 143 13.89 -21.71 9.97
N ARG A 144 15.21 -21.61 9.98
CA ARG A 144 15.97 -20.80 9.01
C ARG A 144 15.75 -21.20 7.56
N SER A 145 15.64 -22.49 7.30
CA SER A 145 15.31 -23.02 5.98
C SER A 145 13.89 -22.61 5.57
N GLY A 146 12.93 -22.73 6.47
CA GLY A 146 11.55 -22.31 6.24
C GLY A 146 11.42 -20.83 5.93
N VAL A 147 12.07 -19.96 6.71
CA VAL A 147 12.08 -18.49 6.45
C VAL A 147 12.62 -18.17 5.05
N LYS A 148 13.73 -18.79 4.65
CA LYS A 148 14.32 -18.56 3.32
C LYS A 148 13.40 -19.06 2.20
N THR A 149 12.75 -20.22 2.40
CA THR A 149 11.82 -20.80 1.42
C THR A 149 10.60 -19.90 1.24
N GLU A 150 10.02 -19.43 2.34
CA GLU A 150 8.85 -18.53 2.30
C GLU A 150 9.22 -17.19 1.64
N CYS A 151 10.37 -16.61 2.00
CA CYS A 151 10.87 -15.40 1.36
C CYS A 151 10.97 -15.57 -0.16
N ALA A 152 11.61 -16.63 -0.65
CA ALA A 152 11.76 -16.90 -2.08
C ALA A 152 10.41 -17.15 -2.78
N ARG A 153 9.46 -17.83 -2.09
CA ARG A 153 8.09 -18.02 -2.60
C ARG A 153 7.39 -16.68 -2.80
N LEU A 154 7.46 -15.80 -1.78
CA LEU A 154 6.84 -14.48 -1.83
C LEU A 154 7.48 -13.59 -2.89
N GLU A 155 8.82 -13.56 -3.00
CA GLU A 155 9.52 -12.80 -4.05
C GLU A 155 9.05 -13.23 -5.46
N THR A 156 8.93 -14.54 -5.69
CA THR A 156 8.44 -15.08 -6.96
C THR A 156 6.98 -14.69 -7.23
N ALA A 157 6.13 -14.80 -6.21
CA ALA A 157 4.72 -14.47 -6.32
C ALA A 157 4.50 -12.96 -6.54
N ILE A 158 5.25 -12.10 -5.86
CA ILE A 158 5.22 -10.64 -6.05
C ILE A 158 5.63 -10.29 -7.48
N ALA A 159 6.73 -10.86 -7.99
CA ALA A 159 7.19 -10.62 -9.36
C ALA A 159 6.14 -11.05 -10.39
N GLY A 160 5.42 -12.15 -10.13
CA GLY A 160 4.37 -12.69 -10.99
C GLY A 160 3.00 -12.02 -10.86
N ALA A 161 2.80 -11.10 -9.92
CA ALA A 161 1.52 -10.41 -9.76
C ALA A 161 1.16 -9.60 -11.01
N ALA A 162 -0.03 -9.83 -11.56
CA ALA A 162 -0.48 -9.18 -12.81
C ALA A 162 -1.07 -7.78 -12.55
N ASP A 163 -1.62 -7.56 -11.38
CA ASP A 163 -2.28 -6.32 -10.96
C ASP A 163 -2.13 -6.11 -9.44
N VAL A 164 -2.66 -5.00 -8.95
CA VAL A 164 -2.58 -4.63 -7.52
C VAL A 164 -3.40 -5.58 -6.66
N GLU A 165 -4.54 -6.06 -7.12
CA GLU A 165 -5.38 -7.02 -6.41
C GLU A 165 -4.66 -8.36 -6.22
N ALA A 166 -4.00 -8.87 -7.26
CA ALA A 166 -3.17 -10.07 -7.17
C ALA A 166 -2.00 -9.88 -6.19
N LEU A 167 -1.36 -8.70 -6.19
CA LEU A 167 -0.30 -8.38 -5.23
C LEU A 167 -0.83 -8.36 -3.78
N ILE A 168 -2.01 -7.78 -3.54
CA ILE A 168 -2.65 -7.79 -2.21
C ILE A 168 -2.89 -9.22 -1.74
N VAL A 169 -3.39 -10.11 -2.62
CA VAL A 169 -3.59 -11.54 -2.29
C VAL A 169 -2.27 -12.18 -1.89
N VAL A 170 -1.19 -11.95 -2.62
CA VAL A 170 0.16 -12.45 -2.28
C VAL A 170 0.59 -11.95 -0.90
N MET A 171 0.47 -10.65 -0.64
CA MET A 171 0.91 -10.05 0.64
C MET A 171 0.08 -10.55 1.84
N ASN A 172 -1.18 -10.91 1.62
CA ASN A 172 -2.05 -11.50 2.64
C ASN A 172 -1.84 -13.02 2.83
N SER A 173 -1.08 -13.67 1.95
CA SER A 173 -0.82 -15.12 1.97
C SER A 173 0.52 -15.50 2.62
N GLN A 174 1.14 -14.57 3.38
CA GLN A 174 2.41 -14.82 4.06
C GLN A 174 2.24 -15.90 5.14
N ASP A 175 3.14 -16.89 5.14
CA ASP A 175 3.15 -18.01 6.08
C ASP A 175 4.57 -18.20 6.63
N TRP A 176 4.96 -17.32 7.54
CA TRP A 176 6.26 -17.36 8.16
C TRP A 176 6.35 -18.43 9.27
N PRO A 177 7.40 -19.28 9.26
CA PRO A 177 7.59 -20.27 10.32
C PRO A 177 7.88 -19.59 11.67
N GLU A 178 7.48 -20.26 12.74
CA GLU A 178 7.82 -19.88 14.10
C GLU A 178 8.99 -20.74 14.61
N LEU A 179 9.80 -20.18 15.49
CA LEU A 179 10.89 -20.90 16.17
C LEU A 179 10.37 -21.41 17.50
N ASP A 180 10.19 -22.75 17.62
CA ASP A 180 9.82 -23.45 18.84
C ASP A 180 11.00 -23.60 19.81
#